data_6685a86d163bd5e3c27b85edc552e69c
#
_entry.id   6685a86d163bd5e3c27b85edc552e69c
#
_cell.length_a   1.000
_cell.length_b   1.000
_cell.length_c   1.000
_cell.angle_alpha   90.00
_cell.angle_beta   90.00
_cell.angle_gamma   90.00
#
_symmetry.space_group_name_H-M   'P 1'
#
loop_
_entity.id
_entity.type
_entity.pdbx_description
1 polymer ?
#
loop_
_entity_poly.entity_id
_entity_poly.type
_entity_poly.pdbx_seq_one_letter_code
_entity_poly.pdbx_strand_id
1 'polypeptide(L)'
;MVVRVGFLKLGCIGSASLLEFMLDERAERQDVDVRVVGAGAKLGVEQAEEVAQRILEFKPQMVVVTSPNATLAGPKRAREIIKDAGIPVVVVSDSPGKKAAPELEQQGFGYIIVEADSM
;
A
#
# COMPACT_ATOMS: atom_id res chain seq x y z
N MET A 1 17.90 -12.79 9.32
CA MET A 1 16.79 -12.79 8.36
C MET A 1 16.44 -11.36 7.98
N VAL A 2 16.32 -11.08 6.70
CA VAL A 2 15.95 -9.74 6.24
C VAL A 2 14.46 -9.76 5.85
N VAL A 3 13.68 -8.86 6.45
CA VAL A 3 12.27 -8.69 6.11
C VAL A 3 12.15 -7.65 5.00
N ARG A 4 11.57 -8.01 3.89
CA ARG A 4 11.34 -7.09 2.76
C ARG A 4 9.93 -6.55 2.81
N VAL A 5 9.83 -5.23 2.93
CA VAL A 5 8.55 -4.51 2.98
C VAL A 5 8.38 -3.71 1.70
N GLY A 6 7.31 -3.99 0.98
CA GLY A 6 6.93 -3.19 -0.17
C GLY A 6 6.00 -2.06 0.27
N PHE A 7 6.20 -0.87 -0.28
CA PHE A 7 5.35 0.29 -0.01
C PHE A 7 4.82 0.79 -1.34
N LEU A 8 3.52 0.64 -1.56
CA LEU A 8 2.86 0.97 -2.82
C LEU A 8 2.00 2.22 -2.64
N LYS A 9 2.31 3.27 -3.39
CA LYS A 9 1.59 4.54 -3.32
C LYS A 9 0.71 4.72 -4.55
N LEU A 10 -0.59 4.88 -4.34
CA LEU A 10 -1.57 5.11 -5.39
C LEU A 10 -2.29 6.42 -5.11
N GLY A 11 -2.01 7.43 -5.93
CA GLY A 11 -2.54 8.77 -5.73
C GLY A 11 -1.85 9.50 -4.60
N CYS A 12 -2.48 10.54 -4.09
CA CYS A 12 -1.91 11.42 -3.07
C CYS A 12 -2.66 11.27 -1.74
N ILE A 13 -1.91 10.98 -0.69
CA ILE A 13 -2.40 10.94 0.68
C ILE A 13 -1.27 11.43 1.58
N GLY A 14 -1.56 12.37 2.50
CA GLY A 14 -0.51 12.99 3.32
C GLY A 14 0.25 12.02 4.20
N SER A 15 -0.45 11.04 4.77
CA SER A 15 0.20 10.04 5.62
C SER A 15 1.19 9.16 4.87
N ALA A 16 1.12 9.08 3.53
CA ALA A 16 2.08 8.30 2.75
C ALA A 16 3.49 8.84 2.92
N SER A 17 3.67 10.15 2.86
CA SER A 17 4.98 10.77 3.05
C SER A 17 5.53 10.51 4.44
N LEU A 18 4.67 10.57 5.45
CA LEU A 18 5.07 10.29 6.83
C LEU A 18 5.52 8.84 6.99
N LEU A 19 4.78 7.91 6.44
CA LEU A 19 5.13 6.49 6.49
C LEU A 19 6.44 6.22 5.76
N GLU A 20 6.64 6.87 4.62
CA GLU A 20 7.88 6.75 3.86
C GLU A 20 9.07 7.22 4.68
N PHE A 21 8.94 8.37 5.36
CA PHE A 21 9.98 8.87 6.27
C PHE A 21 10.28 7.89 7.40
N MET A 22 9.25 7.32 8.00
CA MET A 22 9.44 6.37 9.08
C MET A 22 10.17 5.12 8.61
N LEU A 23 9.91 4.69 7.39
CA LEU A 23 10.61 3.54 6.81
C LEU A 23 12.04 3.89 6.42
N ASP A 24 12.28 5.12 5.95
CA ASP A 24 13.62 5.58 5.59
C ASP A 24 14.55 5.65 6.80
N GLU A 25 14.01 5.93 7.99
CA GLU A 25 14.80 5.91 9.21
C GLU A 25 15.36 4.51 9.53
N ARG A 26 14.85 3.49 8.85
CA ARG A 26 15.34 2.13 8.98
C ARG A 26 16.43 1.77 7.97
N ALA A 27 16.87 2.74 7.18
CA ALA A 27 17.83 2.48 6.10
C ALA A 27 19.13 1.85 6.58
N GLU A 28 19.54 2.14 7.82
CA GLU A 28 20.75 1.57 8.39
C GLU A 28 20.54 0.19 9.04
N ARG A 29 19.31 -0.28 9.13
CA ARG A 29 19.05 -1.60 9.68
C ARG A 29 19.34 -2.67 8.63
N GLN A 30 19.99 -3.73 9.09
CA GLN A 30 20.32 -4.85 8.22
C GLN A 30 19.22 -5.91 8.17
N ASP A 31 18.22 -5.80 9.04
CA ASP A 31 17.13 -6.76 9.15
C ASP A 31 15.83 -6.33 8.46
N VAL A 32 15.81 -5.13 7.91
CA VAL A 32 14.65 -4.61 7.16
C VAL A 32 15.11 -3.98 5.85
N ASP A 33 14.49 -4.39 4.75
CA ASP A 33 14.71 -3.80 3.45
C ASP A 33 13.37 -3.27 2.93
N VAL A 34 13.35 -2.08 2.36
CA VAL A 34 12.12 -1.41 1.92
C VAL A 34 12.24 -0.97 0.47
N ARG A 35 11.22 -1.23 -0.31
CA ARG A 35 11.11 -0.71 -1.68
C ARG A 35 9.81 0.06 -1.83
N VAL A 36 9.90 1.28 -2.35
CA VAL A 36 8.75 2.14 -2.60
C VAL A 36 8.49 2.20 -4.11
N VAL A 37 7.25 1.94 -4.50
CA VAL A 37 6.81 2.09 -5.89
C VAL A 37 5.54 2.93 -5.88
N GLY A 38 5.52 3.99 -6.68
CA GLY A 38 4.38 4.91 -6.71
C GLY A 38 3.86 5.14 -8.12
N ALA A 39 2.56 5.36 -8.23
CA ALA A 39 1.89 5.73 -9.47
C ALA A 39 1.74 7.26 -9.61
N GLY A 40 2.33 8.03 -8.70
CA GLY A 40 2.12 9.47 -8.65
C GLY A 40 0.68 9.78 -8.27
N ALA A 41 0.07 10.77 -8.90
CA ALA A 41 -1.30 11.14 -8.61
C ALA A 41 -2.34 10.24 -9.29
N LYS A 42 -1.92 9.30 -10.10
CA LYS A 42 -2.84 8.45 -10.86
C LYS A 42 -3.33 7.27 -10.03
N LEU A 43 -4.62 6.98 -10.15
CA LEU A 43 -5.29 5.93 -9.39
C LEU A 43 -6.00 4.89 -10.28
N GLY A 44 -5.79 4.97 -11.59
CA GLY A 44 -6.46 4.08 -12.53
C GLY A 44 -6.06 2.61 -12.38
N VAL A 45 -6.89 1.73 -12.90
CA VAL A 45 -6.63 0.29 -12.83
C VAL A 45 -5.33 -0.08 -13.55
N GLU A 46 -5.05 0.52 -14.71
CA GLU A 46 -3.83 0.24 -15.46
C GLU A 46 -2.58 0.61 -14.66
N GLN A 47 -2.58 1.78 -14.03
CA GLN A 47 -1.47 2.22 -13.21
C GLN A 47 -1.31 1.33 -11.99
N ALA A 48 -2.42 0.94 -11.38
CA ALA A 48 -2.39 0.05 -10.22
C ALA A 48 -1.80 -1.32 -10.58
N GLU A 49 -2.18 -1.87 -11.72
CA GLU A 49 -1.63 -3.14 -12.17
C GLU A 49 -0.12 -3.04 -12.42
N GLU A 50 0.31 -1.97 -13.07
CA GLU A 50 1.73 -1.77 -13.34
C GLU A 50 2.56 -1.70 -12.06
N VAL A 51 2.15 -0.86 -11.11
CA VAL A 51 2.94 -0.70 -9.88
C VAL A 51 2.87 -1.95 -8.99
N ALA A 52 1.75 -2.66 -8.99
CA ALA A 52 1.64 -3.92 -8.26
C ALA A 52 2.61 -4.96 -8.83
N GLN A 53 2.70 -5.08 -10.14
CA GLN A 53 3.66 -6.00 -10.76
C GLN A 53 5.10 -5.62 -10.44
N ARG A 54 5.41 -4.33 -10.41
CA ARG A 54 6.75 -3.87 -10.09
C ARG A 54 7.14 -4.18 -8.66
N ILE A 55 6.21 -4.00 -7.71
CA ILE A 55 6.54 -4.30 -6.30
C ILE A 55 6.73 -5.80 -6.10
N LEU A 56 6.03 -6.64 -6.86
CA LEU A 56 6.20 -8.08 -6.78
C LEU A 56 7.59 -8.54 -7.22
N GLU A 57 8.24 -7.79 -8.12
CA GLU A 57 9.61 -8.10 -8.55
C GLU A 57 10.61 -8.00 -7.40
N PHE A 58 10.33 -7.16 -6.42
CA PHE A 58 11.13 -7.03 -5.20
C PHE A 58 11.02 -8.26 -4.29
N LYS A 59 10.00 -9.09 -4.51
CA LYS A 59 9.68 -10.26 -3.68
C LYS A 59 9.46 -9.88 -2.22
N PRO A 60 8.54 -8.93 -1.96
CA PRO A 60 8.29 -8.49 -0.60
C PRO A 60 7.61 -9.58 0.22
N GLN A 61 7.81 -9.53 1.53
CA GLN A 61 7.15 -10.44 2.47
C GLN A 61 5.85 -9.83 3.00
N MET A 62 5.71 -8.53 2.90
CA MET A 62 4.45 -7.82 3.14
C MET A 62 4.44 -6.54 2.30
N VAL A 63 3.26 -6.04 2.01
CA VAL A 63 3.10 -4.80 1.24
C VAL A 63 2.12 -3.87 1.94
N VAL A 64 2.49 -2.61 2.06
CA VAL A 64 1.60 -1.54 2.52
C VAL A 64 1.11 -0.80 1.27
N VAL A 65 -0.20 -0.72 1.08
CA VAL A 65 -0.80 -0.02 -0.05
C VAL A 65 -1.51 1.23 0.46
N THR A 66 -1.06 2.39 0.03
CA THR A 66 -1.69 3.67 0.42
C THR A 66 -2.47 4.27 -0.74
N SER A 67 -3.61 4.86 -0.43
CA SER A 67 -4.43 5.60 -1.40
C SER A 67 -5.35 6.55 -0.67
N PRO A 68 -5.84 7.61 -1.34
CA PRO A 68 -6.83 8.49 -0.73
C PRO A 68 -8.20 7.83 -0.57
N ASN A 69 -8.48 6.78 -1.31
CA ASN A 69 -9.78 6.10 -1.22
C ASN A 69 -9.64 4.61 -1.62
N ALA A 70 -9.65 3.74 -0.63
CA ALA A 70 -9.49 2.30 -0.83
C ALA A 70 -10.69 1.65 -1.56
N THR A 71 -11.82 2.36 -1.72
CA THR A 71 -12.98 1.83 -2.42
C THR A 71 -12.85 1.91 -3.94
N LEU A 72 -11.89 2.68 -4.44
CA LEU A 72 -11.71 2.86 -5.88
C LEU A 72 -11.15 1.60 -6.54
N ALA A 73 -11.45 1.47 -7.84
CA ALA A 73 -11.07 0.27 -8.60
C ALA A 73 -9.56 0.05 -8.68
N GLY A 74 -8.77 1.12 -8.80
CA GLY A 74 -7.31 1.02 -8.86
C GLY A 74 -6.70 0.42 -7.61
N PRO A 75 -6.89 1.04 -6.43
CA PRO A 75 -6.42 0.48 -5.17
C PRO A 75 -6.92 -0.94 -4.92
N LYS A 76 -8.17 -1.20 -5.24
CA LYS A 76 -8.74 -2.54 -5.08
C LYS A 76 -8.00 -3.56 -5.96
N ARG A 77 -7.74 -3.22 -7.21
CA ARG A 77 -7.03 -4.11 -8.13
C ARG A 77 -5.60 -4.37 -7.66
N ALA A 78 -4.90 -3.35 -7.20
CA ALA A 78 -3.53 -3.51 -6.72
C ALA A 78 -3.45 -4.51 -5.55
N ARG A 79 -4.32 -4.35 -4.55
CA ARG A 79 -4.28 -5.27 -3.41
C ARG A 79 -4.71 -6.67 -3.76
N GLU A 80 -5.61 -6.84 -4.73
CA GLU A 80 -5.98 -8.16 -5.21
C GLU A 80 -4.81 -8.89 -5.86
N ILE A 81 -4.05 -8.21 -6.70
CA ILE A 81 -2.89 -8.79 -7.38
C ILE A 81 -1.86 -9.27 -6.35
N ILE A 82 -1.59 -8.43 -5.35
CA ILE A 82 -0.60 -8.77 -4.33
C ILE A 82 -1.08 -9.93 -3.46
N LYS A 83 -2.36 -9.91 -3.09
CA LYS A 83 -2.95 -11.00 -2.31
C LYS A 83 -2.89 -12.32 -3.08
N ASP A 84 -3.21 -12.29 -4.37
CA ASP A 84 -3.18 -13.49 -5.21
C ASP A 84 -1.78 -14.08 -5.33
N ALA A 85 -0.75 -13.26 -5.12
CA ALA A 85 0.64 -13.72 -5.05
C ALA A 85 1.01 -14.32 -3.68
N GLY A 86 0.05 -14.38 -2.75
CA GLY A 86 0.28 -14.95 -1.43
C GLY A 86 0.95 -14.03 -0.43
N ILE A 87 0.94 -12.72 -0.69
CA ILE A 87 1.64 -11.74 0.14
C ILE A 87 0.64 -10.97 1.01
N PRO A 88 0.86 -10.87 2.33
CA PRO A 88 0.01 -10.07 3.22
C PRO A 88 0.02 -8.60 2.82
N VAL A 89 -1.14 -7.97 2.89
CA VAL A 89 -1.33 -6.56 2.52
C VAL A 89 -1.95 -5.79 3.68
N VAL A 90 -1.38 -4.62 3.96
CA VAL A 90 -1.98 -3.64 4.87
C VAL A 90 -2.42 -2.44 4.02
N VAL A 91 -3.69 -2.10 4.11
CA VAL A 91 -4.28 -1.00 3.35
C VAL A 91 -4.33 0.25 4.22
N VAL A 92 -3.76 1.35 3.74
CA VAL A 92 -3.85 2.66 4.42
C VAL A 92 -4.66 3.59 3.52
N SER A 93 -5.75 4.11 4.03
CA SER A 93 -6.67 4.94 3.25
C SER A 93 -7.14 6.14 4.04
N ASP A 94 -7.47 7.22 3.34
CA ASP A 94 -8.17 8.35 3.93
C ASP A 94 -9.64 7.97 4.20
N SER A 95 -10.36 8.85 4.88
CA SER A 95 -11.72 8.58 5.37
C SER A 95 -12.71 8.03 4.32
N PRO A 96 -12.66 8.40 3.04
CA PRO A 96 -13.55 7.78 2.05
C PRO A 96 -13.41 6.26 1.96
N GLY A 97 -12.24 5.72 2.31
CA GLY A 97 -12.00 4.28 2.32
C GLY A 97 -12.66 3.53 3.46
N LYS A 98 -13.22 4.25 4.44
CA LYS A 98 -13.89 3.65 5.60
C LYS A 98 -15.01 2.70 5.20
N LYS A 99 -15.66 2.97 4.08
CA LYS A 99 -16.73 2.12 3.57
C LYS A 99 -16.24 0.73 3.15
N ALA A 100 -14.96 0.59 2.87
CA ALA A 100 -14.38 -0.69 2.47
C ALA A 100 -13.99 -1.56 3.66
N ALA A 101 -13.99 -1.04 4.89
CA ALA A 101 -13.48 -1.77 6.05
C ALA A 101 -14.12 -3.16 6.25
N PRO A 102 -15.45 -3.33 6.17
CA PRO A 102 -16.02 -4.66 6.33
C PRO A 102 -15.56 -5.65 5.26
N GLU A 103 -15.43 -5.20 4.01
CA GLU A 103 -14.95 -6.03 2.93
C GLU A 103 -13.47 -6.40 3.13
N LEU A 104 -12.66 -5.43 3.56
CA LEU A 104 -11.24 -5.67 3.83
C LEU A 104 -11.06 -6.72 4.93
N GLU A 105 -11.84 -6.64 5.99
CA GLU A 105 -11.80 -7.65 7.05
C GLU A 105 -12.16 -9.03 6.55
N GLN A 106 -13.22 -9.14 5.75
CA GLN A 106 -13.67 -10.42 5.20
C GLN A 106 -12.62 -11.03 4.27
N GLN A 107 -11.89 -10.20 3.56
CA GLN A 107 -10.87 -10.65 2.61
C GLN A 107 -9.50 -10.90 3.27
N GLY A 108 -9.38 -10.64 4.56
CA GLY A 108 -8.15 -10.91 5.29
C GLY A 108 -7.07 -9.83 5.15
N PHE A 109 -7.44 -8.64 4.70
CA PHE A 109 -6.51 -7.52 4.66
C PHE A 109 -6.42 -6.82 6.01
N GLY A 110 -5.21 -6.39 6.41
CA GLY A 110 -5.06 -5.40 7.45
C GLY A 110 -5.42 -4.03 6.88
N TYR A 111 -5.92 -3.11 7.72
CA TYR A 111 -6.21 -1.77 7.22
C TYR A 111 -6.08 -0.72 8.31
N ILE A 112 -5.77 0.50 7.88
CA ILE A 112 -5.69 1.69 8.72
C ILE A 112 -6.42 2.80 7.97
N ILE A 113 -7.43 3.38 8.59
CA ILE A 113 -8.17 4.50 8.02
C ILE A 113 -7.75 5.78 8.73
N VAL A 114 -7.21 6.71 7.97
CA VAL A 114 -6.75 8.00 8.48
C VAL A 114 -7.87 9.02 8.27
N GLU A 115 -8.57 9.39 9.33
CA GLU A 115 -9.75 10.26 9.22
C GLU A 115 -9.43 11.76 9.16
N ALA A 116 -8.21 12.13 9.43
CA ALA A 116 -7.78 13.53 9.44
C ALA A 116 -6.47 13.69 8.69
N ASP A 117 -6.47 13.20 7.44
CA ASP A 117 -5.28 13.32 6.61
C ASP A 117 -4.98 14.79 6.31
N SER A 118 -3.70 15.17 6.34
CA SER A 118 -3.29 16.57 6.22
C SER A 118 -3.26 17.09 4.79
N MET A 119 -3.63 16.31 3.82
CA MET A 119 -3.72 16.74 2.42
C MET A 119 -5.16 17.10 1.99
#